data_f7147950dccab9d3a699a24fa370acab
#
_entry.id   f7147950dccab9d3a699a24fa370acab
#
_cell.length_a   1.000
_cell.length_b   1.000
_cell.length_c   1.000
_cell.angle_alpha   90.00
_cell.angle_beta   90.00
_cell.angle_gamma   90.00
#
_symmetry.space_group_name_H-M   'P 1'
#
loop_
_entity.id
_entity.type
_entity.pdbx_description
1 polymer ?
#
loop_
_entity_poly.entity_id
_entity_poly.type
_entity_poly.pdbx_seq_one_letter_code
_entity_poly.pdbx_strand_id
1 'polypeptide(L)'
;MVDPWLLLEAAVFLAVVSVVVWRTRALDAAGGAVAVLLGAVVYLTVGRGGVLLLVAFLAVSAAFTRIGYERKRSVGAAELKGGTRGWRNVLGNGGVAGVAAVMYALEASNRHLYLYAFIGSVAAVFADTMATEVGLLSRCRVRRIIGFGEARPGEPGGVTALGYVGVLMAAMISYAVSLLFFTNPLDPVKLLVTVLLASTIGATADSVAGQLLQSLYRCRVCGALTELPNHCGEPSVLVRGVRGFDNQAVNAVCALTGAVVAAAVYAFL
;
A
#
# COMPACT_ATOMS: atom_id res chain seq x y z
N MET A 1 33.90 1.15 0.34
CA MET A 1 33.68 0.14 -0.74
C MET A 1 32.55 -0.74 -0.30
N VAL A 2 31.55 -0.98 -1.16
CA VAL A 2 30.43 -1.90 -0.85
C VAL A 2 30.99 -3.33 -0.87
N ASP A 3 30.63 -4.13 0.17
CA ASP A 3 31.06 -5.53 0.25
C ASP A 3 30.51 -6.32 -0.97
N PRO A 4 31.38 -6.99 -1.77
CA PRO A 4 30.93 -7.79 -2.90
C PRO A 4 29.97 -8.92 -2.51
N TRP A 5 30.12 -9.49 -1.29
CA TRP A 5 29.22 -10.53 -0.78
C TRP A 5 27.82 -9.99 -0.51
N LEU A 6 27.70 -8.76 -0.02
CA LEU A 6 26.42 -8.08 0.16
C LEU A 6 25.69 -7.87 -1.17
N LEU A 7 26.43 -7.49 -2.22
CA LEU A 7 25.86 -7.32 -3.56
C LEU A 7 25.40 -8.67 -4.15
N LEU A 8 26.16 -9.73 -3.95
CA LEU A 8 25.78 -11.06 -4.41
C LEU A 8 24.53 -11.57 -3.66
N GLU A 9 24.49 -11.43 -2.35
CA GLU A 9 23.33 -11.79 -1.54
C GLU A 9 22.08 -11.01 -1.97
N ALA A 10 22.22 -9.69 -2.18
CA ALA A 10 21.13 -8.84 -2.68
C ALA A 10 20.64 -9.32 -4.05
N ALA A 11 21.54 -9.62 -4.98
CA ALA A 11 21.18 -10.07 -6.32
C ALA A 11 20.44 -11.41 -6.29
N VAL A 12 20.93 -12.39 -5.52
CA VAL A 12 20.29 -13.70 -5.37
C VAL A 12 18.91 -13.55 -4.72
N PHE A 13 18.81 -12.76 -3.64
CA PHE A 13 17.56 -12.56 -2.93
C PHE A 13 16.51 -11.87 -3.83
N LEU A 14 16.89 -10.79 -4.53
CA LEU A 14 16.00 -10.08 -5.45
C LEU A 14 15.61 -10.94 -6.66
N ALA A 15 16.52 -11.81 -7.16
CA ALA A 15 16.20 -12.74 -8.23
C ALA A 15 15.12 -13.75 -7.78
N VAL A 16 15.24 -14.31 -6.58
CA VAL A 16 14.23 -15.22 -6.01
C VAL A 16 12.89 -14.53 -5.86
N VAL A 17 12.86 -13.32 -5.28
CA VAL A 17 11.64 -12.51 -5.15
C VAL A 17 11.02 -12.24 -6.52
N SER A 18 11.84 -11.86 -7.51
CA SER A 18 11.39 -11.58 -8.88
C SER A 18 10.73 -12.80 -9.53
N VAL A 19 11.31 -13.98 -9.36
CA VAL A 19 10.74 -15.25 -9.87
C VAL A 19 9.37 -15.53 -9.21
N VAL A 20 9.24 -15.33 -7.90
CA VAL A 20 7.97 -15.50 -7.18
C VAL A 20 6.92 -14.51 -7.67
N VAL A 21 7.27 -13.23 -7.79
CA VAL A 21 6.38 -12.17 -8.28
C VAL A 21 5.93 -12.46 -9.71
N TRP A 22 6.84 -12.89 -10.58
CA TRP A 22 6.52 -13.27 -11.97
C TRP A 22 5.60 -14.48 -12.02
N ARG A 23 5.87 -15.53 -11.25
CA ARG A 23 5.04 -16.73 -11.17
C ARG A 23 3.63 -16.46 -10.65
N THR A 24 3.51 -15.56 -9.70
CA THR A 24 2.21 -15.18 -9.12
C THR A 24 1.42 -14.19 -9.96
N ARG A 25 2.00 -13.58 -11.00
CA ARG A 25 1.41 -12.52 -11.83
C ARG A 25 0.87 -11.35 -10.99
N ALA A 26 1.48 -11.08 -9.84
CA ALA A 26 1.10 -9.99 -8.96
C ALA A 26 1.44 -8.61 -9.57
N LEU A 27 2.49 -8.55 -10.40
CA LEU A 27 2.93 -7.35 -11.11
C LEU A 27 3.03 -7.62 -12.62
N ASP A 28 2.80 -6.59 -13.44
CA ASP A 28 3.17 -6.60 -14.85
C ASP A 28 4.69 -6.37 -15.02
N ALA A 29 5.21 -6.43 -16.24
CA ALA A 29 6.65 -6.32 -16.50
C ALA A 29 7.23 -4.97 -16.01
N ALA A 30 6.52 -3.86 -16.23
CA ALA A 30 6.96 -2.53 -15.80
C ALA A 30 6.87 -2.38 -14.28
N GLY A 31 5.79 -2.89 -13.66
CA GLY A 31 5.64 -2.94 -12.20
C GLY A 31 6.72 -3.81 -11.55
N GLY A 32 7.05 -4.94 -12.16
CA GLY A 32 8.13 -5.82 -11.72
C GLY A 32 9.50 -5.13 -11.75
N ALA A 33 9.83 -4.42 -12.84
CA ALA A 33 11.08 -3.68 -12.96
C ALA A 33 11.20 -2.60 -11.87
N VAL A 34 10.16 -1.80 -11.66
CA VAL A 34 10.15 -0.77 -10.60
C VAL A 34 10.22 -1.39 -9.21
N ALA A 35 9.54 -2.51 -8.97
CA ALA A 35 9.58 -3.21 -7.68
C ALA A 35 10.99 -3.77 -7.40
N VAL A 36 11.70 -4.29 -8.40
CA VAL A 36 13.09 -4.74 -8.26
C VAL A 36 14.03 -3.59 -7.93
N LEU A 37 13.89 -2.44 -8.62
CA LEU A 37 14.68 -1.24 -8.34
C LEU A 37 14.42 -0.72 -6.91
N LEU A 38 13.16 -0.63 -6.51
CA LEU A 38 12.79 -0.23 -5.16
C LEU A 38 13.32 -1.23 -4.12
N GLY A 39 13.18 -2.52 -4.39
CA GLY A 39 13.71 -3.59 -3.55
C GLY A 39 15.22 -3.53 -3.41
N ALA A 40 15.96 -3.22 -4.48
CA ALA A 40 17.41 -3.03 -4.45
C ALA A 40 17.80 -1.83 -3.58
N VAL A 41 17.13 -0.68 -3.73
CA VAL A 41 17.34 0.50 -2.88
C VAL A 41 17.11 0.14 -1.42
N VAL A 42 15.97 -0.49 -1.10
CA VAL A 42 15.62 -0.87 0.28
C VAL A 42 16.61 -1.90 0.83
N TYR A 43 17.04 -2.87 0.02
CA TYR A 43 18.03 -3.86 0.47
C TYR A 43 19.36 -3.22 0.83
N LEU A 44 19.87 -2.33 -0.02
CA LEU A 44 21.17 -1.68 0.17
C LEU A 44 21.17 -0.63 1.32
N THR A 45 20.00 -0.12 1.67
CA THR A 45 19.87 0.92 2.71
C THR A 45 19.37 0.35 4.04
N VAL A 46 18.18 -0.22 4.06
CA VAL A 46 17.50 -0.76 5.25
C VAL A 46 17.87 -2.22 5.52
N GLY A 47 18.27 -2.95 4.48
CA GLY A 47 18.65 -4.35 4.55
C GLY A 47 17.50 -5.32 4.27
N ARG A 48 17.77 -6.62 4.52
CA ARG A 48 16.84 -7.72 4.22
C ARG A 48 15.48 -7.58 4.90
N GLY A 49 15.42 -7.06 6.12
CA GLY A 49 14.16 -6.87 6.85
C GLY A 49 13.20 -5.93 6.13
N GLY A 50 13.72 -4.84 5.55
CA GLY A 50 12.92 -3.92 4.76
C GLY A 50 12.31 -4.55 3.51
N VAL A 51 13.10 -5.35 2.78
CA VAL A 51 12.59 -6.07 1.60
C VAL A 51 11.58 -7.14 1.99
N LEU A 52 11.82 -7.88 3.09
CA LEU A 52 10.86 -8.86 3.58
C LEU A 52 9.52 -8.22 3.97
N LEU A 53 9.52 -7.00 4.51
CA LEU A 53 8.29 -6.26 4.80
C LEU A 53 7.54 -5.90 3.50
N LEU A 54 8.25 -5.45 2.44
CA LEU A 54 7.65 -5.19 1.13
C LEU A 54 7.10 -6.47 0.49
N VAL A 55 7.83 -7.59 0.61
CA VAL A 55 7.40 -8.89 0.09
C VAL A 55 6.17 -9.40 0.84
N ALA A 56 6.13 -9.26 2.17
CA ALA A 56 4.96 -9.63 2.98
C ALA A 56 3.74 -8.81 2.55
N PHE A 57 3.87 -7.50 2.39
CA PHE A 57 2.83 -6.64 1.84
C PHE A 57 2.32 -7.17 0.50
N LEU A 58 3.21 -7.38 -0.48
CA LEU A 58 2.81 -7.81 -1.82
C LEU A 58 2.18 -9.20 -1.82
N ALA A 59 2.77 -10.17 -1.12
CA ALA A 59 2.34 -11.56 -1.13
C ALA A 59 0.98 -11.74 -0.44
N VAL A 60 0.82 -11.15 0.76
CA VAL A 60 -0.43 -11.25 1.52
C VAL A 60 -1.55 -10.51 0.79
N SER A 61 -1.29 -9.29 0.31
CA SER A 61 -2.28 -8.55 -0.47
C SER A 61 -2.71 -9.30 -1.72
N ALA A 62 -1.76 -9.87 -2.49
CA ALA A 62 -2.08 -10.67 -3.68
C ALA A 62 -2.88 -11.93 -3.36
N ALA A 63 -2.62 -12.57 -2.21
CA ALA A 63 -3.42 -13.69 -1.74
C ALA A 63 -4.87 -13.27 -1.44
N PHE A 64 -5.05 -12.17 -0.70
CA PHE A 64 -6.38 -11.66 -0.38
C PHE A 64 -7.13 -11.10 -1.60
N THR A 65 -6.45 -10.54 -2.60
CA THR A 65 -7.07 -10.17 -3.88
C THR A 65 -7.76 -11.37 -4.55
N ARG A 66 -7.18 -12.57 -4.44
CA ARG A 66 -7.74 -13.80 -5.03
C ARG A 66 -8.85 -14.42 -4.19
N ILE A 67 -8.83 -14.23 -2.86
CA ILE A 67 -9.87 -14.73 -1.97
C ILE A 67 -11.19 -14.03 -2.29
N GLY A 68 -12.21 -14.82 -2.65
CA GLY A 68 -13.54 -14.31 -2.98
C GLY A 68 -13.59 -13.47 -4.27
N TYR A 69 -12.67 -13.66 -5.22
CA TYR A 69 -12.55 -12.87 -6.45
C TYR A 69 -13.86 -12.79 -7.24
N GLU A 70 -14.58 -13.90 -7.41
CA GLU A 70 -15.86 -13.91 -8.15
C GLU A 70 -16.92 -13.02 -7.48
N ARG A 71 -16.93 -12.99 -6.15
CA ARG A 71 -17.82 -12.08 -5.40
C ARG A 71 -17.43 -10.61 -5.60
N LYS A 72 -16.13 -10.29 -5.53
CA LYS A 72 -15.63 -8.94 -5.77
C LYS A 72 -15.94 -8.48 -7.20
N ARG A 73 -15.84 -9.41 -8.16
CA ARG A 73 -16.20 -9.19 -9.57
C ARG A 73 -17.68 -8.94 -9.76
N SER A 74 -18.56 -9.71 -9.11
CA SER A 74 -20.01 -9.57 -9.24
C SER A 74 -20.53 -8.22 -8.71
N VAL A 75 -19.82 -7.58 -7.77
CA VAL A 75 -20.16 -6.23 -7.27
C VAL A 75 -19.40 -5.12 -8.00
N GLY A 76 -18.64 -5.45 -9.06
CA GLY A 76 -17.89 -4.49 -9.86
C GLY A 76 -16.66 -3.88 -9.17
N ALA A 77 -16.18 -4.48 -8.06
CA ALA A 77 -15.10 -3.99 -7.24
C ALA A 77 -13.81 -4.85 -7.32
N ALA A 78 -13.77 -5.84 -8.24
CA ALA A 78 -12.56 -6.63 -8.45
C ALA A 78 -11.48 -5.80 -9.16
N GLU A 79 -10.24 -5.99 -8.71
CA GLU A 79 -9.07 -5.41 -9.37
C GLU A 79 -9.02 -5.80 -10.87
N LEU A 80 -8.73 -4.80 -11.70
CA LEU A 80 -8.60 -5.00 -13.15
C LEU A 80 -7.45 -5.98 -13.46
N LYS A 81 -7.50 -6.61 -14.63
CA LYS A 81 -6.47 -7.56 -15.10
C LYS A 81 -6.18 -8.71 -14.12
N GLY A 82 -7.18 -9.16 -13.33
CA GLY A 82 -7.02 -10.24 -12.38
C GLY A 82 -6.12 -9.88 -11.18
N GLY A 83 -6.00 -8.59 -10.85
CA GLY A 83 -5.19 -8.10 -9.73
C GLY A 83 -3.72 -7.84 -10.06
N THR A 84 -3.35 -7.83 -11.35
CA THR A 84 -1.97 -7.51 -11.78
C THR A 84 -1.74 -5.99 -11.69
N ARG A 85 -0.73 -5.58 -10.90
CA ARG A 85 -0.41 -4.17 -10.61
C ARG A 85 0.72 -3.66 -11.50
N GLY A 86 0.59 -2.43 -11.99
CA GLY A 86 1.59 -1.76 -12.82
C GLY A 86 2.56 -0.88 -12.03
N TRP A 87 3.54 -0.30 -12.71
CA TRP A 87 4.60 0.53 -12.12
C TRP A 87 4.07 1.75 -11.33
N ARG A 88 2.98 2.39 -11.80
CA ARG A 88 2.36 3.52 -11.08
C ARG A 88 1.85 3.11 -9.70
N ASN A 89 1.27 1.90 -9.61
CA ASN A 89 0.82 1.35 -8.33
C ASN A 89 2.01 1.06 -7.40
N VAL A 90 3.10 0.52 -7.94
CA VAL A 90 4.33 0.28 -7.16
C VAL A 90 4.90 1.58 -6.61
N LEU A 91 4.95 2.66 -7.42
CA LEU A 91 5.44 3.97 -6.96
C LEU A 91 4.46 4.65 -6.00
N GLY A 92 3.15 4.58 -6.23
CA GLY A 92 2.15 5.14 -5.32
C GLY A 92 2.25 4.53 -3.92
N ASN A 93 2.42 3.21 -3.85
CA ASN A 93 2.51 2.49 -2.59
C ASN A 93 3.91 2.49 -1.96
N GLY A 94 4.97 2.43 -2.77
CA GLY A 94 6.34 2.21 -2.30
C GLY A 94 7.25 3.44 -2.37
N GLY A 95 6.86 4.49 -3.09
CA GLY A 95 7.74 5.64 -3.34
C GLY A 95 8.15 6.38 -2.07
N VAL A 96 7.20 6.65 -1.17
CA VAL A 96 7.48 7.30 0.12
C VAL A 96 8.40 6.44 0.99
N ALA A 97 8.15 5.12 1.05
CA ALA A 97 9.01 4.18 1.75
C ALA A 97 10.43 4.17 1.13
N GLY A 98 10.54 4.22 -0.20
CA GLY A 98 11.82 4.34 -0.89
C GLY A 98 12.60 5.59 -0.50
N VAL A 99 11.94 6.75 -0.44
CA VAL A 99 12.55 8.00 0.05
C VAL A 99 13.00 7.87 1.49
N ALA A 100 12.17 7.33 2.38
CA ALA A 100 12.53 7.11 3.79
C ALA A 100 13.73 6.14 3.92
N ALA A 101 13.82 5.10 3.08
CA ALA A 101 14.94 4.18 3.05
C ALA A 101 16.25 4.86 2.60
N VAL A 102 16.21 5.76 1.62
CA VAL A 102 17.36 6.55 1.21
C VAL A 102 17.80 7.50 2.33
N MET A 103 16.85 8.20 2.95
CA MET A 103 17.14 9.12 4.07
C MET A 103 17.73 8.37 5.29
N TYR A 104 17.25 7.14 5.55
CA TYR A 104 17.85 6.25 6.56
C TYR A 104 19.34 6.00 6.33
N ALA A 105 19.79 5.89 5.07
CA ALA A 105 21.19 5.67 4.73
C ALA A 105 22.03 6.97 4.77
N LEU A 106 21.43 8.11 4.42
CA LEU A 106 22.14 9.39 4.28
C LEU A 106 22.22 10.16 5.60
N GLU A 107 21.19 10.08 6.46
CA GLU A 107 21.06 10.87 7.69
C GLU A 107 21.40 10.04 8.94
N ALA A 108 22.69 9.99 9.29
CA ALA A 108 23.16 9.19 10.43
C ALA A 108 22.60 9.66 11.78
N SER A 109 22.40 10.96 11.98
CA SER A 109 21.91 11.56 13.23
C SER A 109 20.45 11.21 13.55
N ASN A 110 19.60 11.03 12.51
CA ASN A 110 18.17 10.74 12.65
C ASN A 110 17.80 9.38 12.05
N ARG A 111 18.77 8.47 11.98
CA ARG A 111 18.62 7.19 11.28
C ARG A 111 17.39 6.40 11.72
N HIS A 112 17.13 6.27 12.99
CA HIS A 112 15.99 5.53 13.52
C HIS A 112 14.65 6.19 13.19
N LEU A 113 14.58 7.52 13.14
CA LEU A 113 13.37 8.24 12.71
C LEU A 113 12.97 7.83 11.29
N TYR A 114 13.92 7.77 10.36
CA TYR A 114 13.65 7.36 8.98
C TYR A 114 13.36 5.87 8.86
N LEU A 115 13.92 5.02 9.75
CA LEU A 115 13.57 3.62 9.82
C LEU A 115 12.11 3.43 10.23
N TYR A 116 11.66 4.13 11.24
CA TYR A 116 10.26 4.11 11.67
C TYR A 116 9.34 4.70 10.61
N ALA A 117 9.74 5.80 9.94
CA ALA A 117 8.99 6.36 8.82
C ALA A 117 8.84 5.35 7.65
N PHE A 118 9.90 4.61 7.32
CA PHE A 118 9.86 3.53 6.34
C PHE A 118 8.83 2.45 6.74
N ILE A 119 8.92 1.93 7.96
CA ILE A 119 8.03 0.89 8.48
C ILE A 119 6.58 1.39 8.46
N GLY A 120 6.33 2.60 8.97
CA GLY A 120 5.00 3.18 9.02
C GLY A 120 4.39 3.44 7.65
N SER A 121 5.20 3.88 6.68
CA SER A 121 4.77 4.05 5.30
C SER A 121 4.30 2.73 4.68
N VAL A 122 5.10 1.66 4.80
CA VAL A 122 4.73 0.34 4.29
C VAL A 122 3.52 -0.24 5.03
N ALA A 123 3.48 -0.11 6.35
CA ALA A 123 2.37 -0.61 7.17
C ALA A 123 1.04 0.07 6.80
N ALA A 124 1.06 1.38 6.52
CA ALA A 124 -0.13 2.13 6.12
C ALA A 124 -0.72 1.66 4.79
N VAL A 125 0.10 1.55 3.74
CA VAL A 125 -0.38 1.10 2.42
C VAL A 125 -0.75 -0.38 2.40
N PHE A 126 -0.07 -1.19 3.21
CA PHE A 126 -0.46 -2.58 3.41
C PHE A 126 -1.83 -2.65 4.09
N ALA A 127 -2.05 -1.83 5.12
CA ALA A 127 -3.32 -1.76 5.85
C ALA A 127 -4.46 -1.29 4.94
N ASP A 128 -4.25 -0.27 4.12
CA ASP A 128 -5.26 0.19 3.15
C ASP A 128 -5.63 -0.91 2.14
N THR A 129 -4.63 -1.57 1.56
CA THR A 129 -4.89 -2.69 0.65
C THR A 129 -5.68 -3.81 1.34
N MET A 130 -5.29 -4.19 2.57
CA MET A 130 -6.02 -5.21 3.33
C MET A 130 -7.41 -4.75 3.75
N ALA A 131 -7.59 -3.46 4.08
CA ALA A 131 -8.90 -2.90 4.37
C ALA A 131 -9.86 -3.06 3.19
N THR A 132 -9.38 -2.79 1.98
CA THR A 132 -10.15 -2.96 0.74
C THR A 132 -10.44 -4.43 0.47
N GLU A 133 -9.43 -5.29 0.45
CA GLU A 133 -9.57 -6.70 0.07
C GLU A 133 -10.42 -7.50 1.06
N VAL A 134 -10.25 -7.28 2.36
CA VAL A 134 -11.04 -7.91 3.43
C VAL A 134 -12.42 -7.25 3.52
N GLY A 135 -12.48 -5.91 3.37
CA GLY A 135 -13.72 -5.15 3.39
C GLY A 135 -14.71 -5.59 2.30
N LEU A 136 -14.23 -5.91 1.10
CA LEU A 136 -15.03 -6.43 -0.01
C LEU A 136 -15.62 -7.82 0.25
N LEU A 137 -15.09 -8.56 1.21
CA LEU A 137 -15.69 -9.82 1.69
C LEU A 137 -16.86 -9.59 2.64
N SER A 138 -17.06 -8.38 3.14
CA SER A 138 -18.17 -8.03 4.03
C SER A 138 -19.51 -8.25 3.36
N ARG A 139 -20.48 -8.74 4.15
CA ARG A 139 -21.91 -8.78 3.78
C ARG A 139 -22.67 -7.56 4.30
N CYS A 140 -22.01 -6.75 5.13
CA CYS A 140 -22.59 -5.53 5.69
C CYS A 140 -22.57 -4.39 4.66
N ARG A 141 -23.41 -3.39 4.90
CA ARG A 141 -23.46 -2.17 4.07
C ARG A 141 -22.14 -1.42 4.15
N VAL A 142 -21.63 -1.01 3.00
CA VAL A 142 -20.49 -0.10 2.90
C VAL A 142 -20.97 1.31 3.25
N ARG A 143 -20.20 2.04 4.04
CA ARG A 143 -20.49 3.42 4.41
C ARG A 143 -19.37 4.35 3.97
N ARG A 144 -19.72 5.57 3.60
CA ARG A 144 -18.73 6.61 3.37
C ARG A 144 -18.06 6.98 4.68
N ILE A 145 -16.75 7.19 4.64
CA ILE A 145 -16.00 7.59 5.86
C ILE A 145 -16.46 8.96 6.38
N ILE A 146 -16.83 9.88 5.50
CA ILE A 146 -17.37 11.18 5.86
C ILE A 146 -18.88 11.17 5.63
N GLY A 147 -19.63 11.55 6.67
CA GLY A 147 -21.10 11.65 6.65
C GLY A 147 -21.82 10.32 6.79
N PHE A 148 -21.12 9.18 6.84
CA PHE A 148 -21.66 7.83 7.10
C PHE A 148 -22.81 7.37 6.19
N GLY A 149 -23.03 8.06 5.06
CA GLY A 149 -24.00 7.66 4.04
C GLY A 149 -23.63 6.32 3.40
N GLU A 150 -24.59 5.68 2.74
CA GLU A 150 -24.34 4.43 2.02
C GLU A 150 -23.40 4.67 0.84
N ALA A 151 -22.45 3.75 0.63
CA ALA A 151 -21.54 3.70 -0.50
C ALA A 151 -21.67 2.38 -1.24
N ARG A 152 -21.25 2.35 -2.49
CA ARG A 152 -21.14 1.10 -3.26
C ARG A 152 -19.86 0.36 -2.86
N PRO A 153 -19.85 -0.98 -2.91
CA PRO A 153 -18.59 -1.73 -2.77
C PRO A 153 -17.54 -1.23 -3.77
N GLY A 154 -16.31 -0.95 -3.30
CA GLY A 154 -15.24 -0.40 -4.13
C GLY A 154 -15.35 1.10 -4.45
N GLU A 155 -16.36 1.81 -3.95
CA GLU A 155 -16.42 3.27 -4.10
C GLU A 155 -15.31 3.93 -3.27
N PRO A 156 -14.52 4.89 -3.85
CA PRO A 156 -13.50 5.62 -3.08
C PRO A 156 -14.08 6.28 -1.83
N GLY A 157 -13.44 6.01 -0.68
CA GLY A 157 -13.90 6.45 0.64
C GLY A 157 -14.97 5.57 1.29
N GLY A 158 -15.30 4.44 0.68
CA GLY A 158 -16.18 3.41 1.26
C GLY A 158 -15.46 2.56 2.30
N VAL A 159 -15.99 2.47 3.53
CA VAL A 159 -15.40 1.71 4.63
C VAL A 159 -16.38 0.67 5.19
N THR A 160 -15.83 -0.38 5.80
CA THR A 160 -16.59 -1.41 6.52
C THR A 160 -15.87 -1.80 7.82
N ALA A 161 -16.59 -2.28 8.82
CA ALA A 161 -15.98 -2.81 10.04
C ALA A 161 -15.02 -3.97 9.74
N LEU A 162 -15.38 -4.84 8.78
CA LEU A 162 -14.51 -5.93 8.37
C LEU A 162 -13.23 -5.44 7.67
N GLY A 163 -13.29 -4.29 6.96
CA GLY A 163 -12.10 -3.62 6.43
C GLY A 163 -11.12 -3.22 7.52
N TYR A 164 -11.60 -2.67 8.65
CA TYR A 164 -10.71 -2.37 9.79
C TYR A 164 -10.12 -3.61 10.47
N VAL A 165 -10.76 -4.78 10.38
CA VAL A 165 -10.10 -6.05 10.75
C VAL A 165 -8.92 -6.31 9.80
N GLY A 166 -9.06 -6.05 8.50
CA GLY A 166 -7.95 -6.09 7.54
C GLY A 166 -6.81 -5.15 7.90
N VAL A 167 -7.11 -3.92 8.35
CA VAL A 167 -6.12 -2.95 8.87
C VAL A 167 -5.32 -3.57 10.02
N LEU A 168 -6.00 -4.13 11.02
CA LEU A 168 -5.34 -4.75 12.18
C LEU A 168 -4.49 -5.95 11.77
N MET A 169 -4.96 -6.78 10.84
CA MET A 169 -4.16 -7.90 10.32
C MET A 169 -2.86 -7.41 9.68
N ALA A 170 -2.92 -6.39 8.82
CA ALA A 170 -1.73 -5.80 8.19
C ALA A 170 -0.77 -5.19 9.21
N ALA A 171 -1.29 -4.47 10.22
CA ALA A 171 -0.49 -3.93 11.30
C ALA A 171 0.26 -5.01 12.08
N MET A 172 -0.42 -6.10 12.45
CA MET A 172 0.20 -7.21 13.19
C MET A 172 1.22 -7.98 12.36
N ILE A 173 0.97 -8.16 11.05
CA ILE A 173 1.96 -8.76 10.15
C ILE A 173 3.18 -7.84 10.01
N SER A 174 2.97 -6.53 9.83
CA SER A 174 4.06 -5.54 9.76
C SER A 174 4.88 -5.52 11.05
N TYR A 175 4.22 -5.59 12.21
CA TYR A 175 4.88 -5.72 13.51
C TYR A 175 5.76 -6.96 13.59
N ALA A 176 5.18 -8.13 13.29
CA ALA A 176 5.89 -9.41 13.40
C ALA A 176 7.10 -9.47 12.45
N VAL A 177 6.92 -9.06 11.19
CA VAL A 177 8.03 -9.03 10.21
C VAL A 177 9.11 -8.05 10.65
N SER A 178 8.74 -6.86 11.14
CA SER A 178 9.73 -5.87 11.58
C SER A 178 10.48 -6.33 12.82
N LEU A 179 9.80 -6.92 13.78
CA LEU A 179 10.42 -7.41 15.01
C LEU A 179 11.40 -8.57 14.76
N LEU A 180 11.05 -9.48 13.82
CA LEU A 180 11.80 -10.70 13.58
C LEU A 180 12.97 -10.55 12.61
N PHE A 181 12.87 -9.64 11.64
CA PHE A 181 13.79 -9.62 10.50
C PHE A 181 14.63 -8.34 10.36
N PHE A 182 14.33 -7.28 11.13
CA PHE A 182 15.21 -6.11 11.13
C PHE A 182 16.43 -6.38 12.02
N THR A 183 17.60 -6.09 11.48
CA THR A 183 18.88 -6.31 12.17
C THR A 183 19.17 -5.28 13.27
N ASN A 184 18.61 -4.07 13.13
CA ASN A 184 18.68 -3.06 14.17
C ASN A 184 17.63 -3.35 15.24
N PRO A 185 17.99 -3.34 16.52
CA PRO A 185 17.04 -3.57 17.60
C PRO A 185 15.96 -2.48 17.58
N LEU A 186 14.71 -2.91 17.49
CA LEU A 186 13.54 -2.06 17.58
C LEU A 186 12.92 -2.24 18.96
N ASP A 187 12.52 -1.15 19.60
CA ASP A 187 11.71 -1.25 20.82
C ASP A 187 10.36 -1.87 20.49
N PRO A 188 10.00 -3.03 21.09
CA PRO A 188 8.79 -3.74 20.73
C PRO A 188 7.51 -2.95 21.00
N VAL A 189 7.47 -2.18 22.10
CA VAL A 189 6.27 -1.40 22.48
C VAL A 189 6.11 -0.21 21.52
N LYS A 190 7.18 0.54 21.32
CA LYS A 190 7.22 1.66 20.37
C LYS A 190 6.86 1.21 18.96
N LEU A 191 7.41 0.07 18.51
CA LEU A 191 7.08 -0.52 17.20
C LEU A 191 5.61 -0.90 17.09
N LEU A 192 5.04 -1.56 18.11
CA LEU A 192 3.63 -1.93 18.12
C LEU A 192 2.72 -0.70 18.00
N VAL A 193 2.97 0.33 18.82
CA VAL A 193 2.22 1.59 18.75
C VAL A 193 2.36 2.24 17.38
N THR A 194 3.57 2.25 16.83
CA THR A 194 3.86 2.80 15.50
C THR A 194 3.03 2.13 14.42
N VAL A 195 3.09 0.80 14.31
CA VAL A 195 2.40 0.10 13.22
C VAL A 195 0.87 0.18 13.37
N LEU A 196 0.35 0.15 14.59
CA LEU A 196 -1.09 0.29 14.84
C LEU A 196 -1.59 1.68 14.44
N LEU A 197 -0.92 2.74 14.88
CA LEU A 197 -1.32 4.10 14.56
C LEU A 197 -1.08 4.44 13.08
N ALA A 198 0.08 4.11 12.51
CA ALA A 198 0.39 4.36 11.11
C ALA A 198 -0.58 3.63 10.18
N SER A 199 -0.89 2.36 10.44
CA SER A 199 -1.85 1.57 9.67
C SER A 199 -3.26 2.15 9.75
N THR A 200 -3.74 2.45 10.96
CA THR A 200 -5.13 2.93 11.16
C THR A 200 -5.31 4.34 10.60
N ILE A 201 -4.41 5.26 10.94
CA ILE A 201 -4.50 6.66 10.50
C ILE A 201 -4.22 6.75 8.98
N GLY A 202 -3.23 5.98 8.46
CA GLY A 202 -2.92 5.96 7.04
C GLY A 202 -4.07 5.44 6.17
N ALA A 203 -4.65 4.27 6.50
CA ALA A 203 -5.79 3.73 5.78
C ALA A 203 -7.05 4.61 5.92
N THR A 204 -7.23 5.27 7.06
CA THR A 204 -8.31 6.24 7.24
C THR A 204 -8.08 7.49 6.38
N ALA A 205 -6.85 8.00 6.30
CA ALA A 205 -6.48 9.12 5.45
C ALA A 205 -6.65 8.79 3.96
N ASP A 206 -6.35 7.55 3.54
CA ASP A 206 -6.67 7.04 2.21
C ASP A 206 -8.16 7.17 1.91
N SER A 207 -9.00 6.61 2.77
CA SER A 207 -10.45 6.67 2.62
C SER A 207 -10.98 8.11 2.58
N VAL A 208 -10.45 9.01 3.39
CA VAL A 208 -10.81 10.44 3.39
C VAL A 208 -10.38 11.10 2.07
N ALA A 209 -9.12 10.92 1.66
CA ALA A 209 -8.59 11.47 0.40
C ALA A 209 -9.33 10.88 -0.82
N GLY A 210 -9.61 9.58 -0.78
CA GLY A 210 -10.40 8.89 -1.81
C GLY A 210 -11.81 9.47 -1.95
N GLN A 211 -12.47 9.77 -0.84
CA GLN A 211 -13.81 10.38 -0.88
C GLN A 211 -13.79 11.82 -1.37
N LEU A 212 -12.82 12.63 -0.96
CA LEU A 212 -12.79 14.07 -1.22
C LEU A 212 -12.06 14.45 -2.50
N LEU A 213 -10.92 13.79 -2.79
CA LEU A 213 -9.97 14.24 -3.81
C LEU A 213 -9.92 13.32 -5.03
N GLN A 214 -10.16 12.01 -4.86
CA GLN A 214 -10.02 11.07 -5.97
C GLN A 214 -11.03 11.36 -7.08
N SER A 215 -10.52 11.47 -8.31
CA SER A 215 -11.34 11.74 -9.48
C SER A 215 -12.26 10.57 -9.80
N LEU A 216 -13.57 10.84 -9.81
CA LEU A 216 -14.61 9.90 -10.22
C LEU A 216 -15.34 10.46 -11.41
N TYR A 217 -15.46 9.67 -12.47
CA TYR A 217 -16.06 10.05 -13.74
C TYR A 217 -17.35 9.26 -13.99
N ARG A 218 -18.21 9.81 -14.85
CA ARG A 218 -19.37 9.11 -15.41
C ARG A 218 -19.17 8.94 -16.91
N CYS A 219 -19.27 7.70 -17.38
CA CYS A 219 -19.24 7.40 -18.81
C CYS A 219 -20.46 8.00 -19.53
N ARG A 220 -20.23 8.69 -20.64
CA ARG A 220 -21.32 9.26 -21.47
C ARG A 220 -22.10 8.21 -22.24
N VAL A 221 -21.48 7.05 -22.51
CA VAL A 221 -22.07 5.98 -23.34
C VAL A 221 -22.91 5.04 -22.48
N CYS A 222 -22.35 4.46 -21.41
CA CYS A 222 -23.03 3.46 -20.59
C CYS A 222 -23.52 3.99 -19.23
N GLY A 223 -23.26 5.25 -18.87
CA GLY A 223 -23.68 5.85 -17.61
C GLY A 223 -22.92 5.33 -16.37
N ALA A 224 -22.00 4.37 -16.51
CA ALA A 224 -21.26 3.78 -15.41
C ALA A 224 -20.34 4.80 -14.73
N LEU A 225 -20.20 4.69 -13.41
CA LEU A 225 -19.15 5.39 -12.66
C LEU A 225 -17.83 4.65 -12.86
N THR A 226 -16.76 5.39 -13.11
CA THR A 226 -15.42 4.88 -13.39
C THR A 226 -14.36 5.84 -12.90
N GLU A 227 -13.17 5.33 -12.60
CA GLU A 227 -11.97 6.15 -12.29
C GLU A 227 -11.22 6.56 -13.59
N LEU A 228 -11.65 6.07 -14.73
CA LEU A 228 -10.99 6.34 -16.00
C LEU A 228 -11.55 7.59 -16.68
N PRO A 229 -10.68 8.53 -17.11
CA PRO A 229 -11.11 9.71 -17.86
C PRO A 229 -11.70 9.38 -19.25
N ASN A 230 -11.41 8.18 -19.79
CA ASN A 230 -12.00 7.65 -21.02
C ASN A 230 -12.59 6.27 -20.74
N HIS A 231 -13.84 6.05 -21.15
CA HIS A 231 -14.55 4.78 -21.00
C HIS A 231 -15.48 4.54 -22.21
N CYS A 232 -15.59 3.29 -22.67
CA CYS A 232 -16.33 2.93 -23.87
C CYS A 232 -15.88 3.71 -25.13
N GLY A 233 -14.60 4.06 -25.23
CA GLY A 233 -14.04 4.79 -26.36
C GLY A 233 -14.29 6.30 -26.36
N GLU A 234 -15.00 6.84 -25.37
CA GLU A 234 -15.36 8.25 -25.26
C GLU A 234 -14.87 8.90 -23.96
N PRO A 235 -14.60 10.23 -23.95
CA PRO A 235 -14.28 10.97 -22.74
C PRO A 235 -15.42 10.93 -21.72
N SER A 236 -15.07 10.59 -20.48
CA SER A 236 -16.01 10.58 -19.35
C SER A 236 -16.12 11.95 -18.70
N VAL A 237 -17.24 12.21 -18.03
CA VAL A 237 -17.49 13.47 -17.31
C VAL A 237 -17.06 13.33 -15.86
N LEU A 238 -16.21 14.24 -15.34
CA LEU A 238 -15.85 14.30 -13.93
C LEU A 238 -17.10 14.65 -13.10
N VAL A 239 -17.44 13.80 -12.13
CA VAL A 239 -18.61 13.98 -11.25
C VAL A 239 -18.21 14.20 -9.78
N ARG A 240 -16.97 13.85 -9.40
CA ARG A 240 -16.46 14.08 -8.05
C ARG A 240 -14.92 14.12 -8.07
N GLY A 241 -14.33 14.79 -7.09
CA GLY A 241 -12.89 14.85 -6.89
C GLY A 241 -12.19 15.89 -7.77
N VAL A 242 -10.88 15.80 -7.81
CA VAL A 242 -9.98 16.70 -8.54
C VAL A 242 -9.46 15.97 -9.78
N ARG A 243 -9.55 16.61 -10.96
CA ARG A 243 -9.05 16.02 -12.20
C ARG A 243 -7.57 15.65 -12.08
N GLY A 244 -7.24 14.40 -12.38
CA GLY A 244 -5.86 13.89 -12.32
C GLY A 244 -5.42 13.39 -10.95
N PHE A 245 -6.20 13.60 -9.89
CA PHE A 245 -5.95 13.00 -8.59
C PHE A 245 -6.52 11.58 -8.60
N ASP A 246 -5.71 10.64 -9.04
CA ASP A 246 -6.10 9.23 -9.19
C ASP A 246 -5.81 8.40 -7.94
N ASN A 247 -6.14 7.12 -7.97
CA ASN A 247 -5.90 6.19 -6.86
C ASN A 247 -4.42 6.12 -6.44
N GLN A 248 -3.47 6.35 -7.37
CA GLN A 248 -2.04 6.32 -7.02
C GLN A 248 -1.63 7.55 -6.19
N ALA A 249 -2.25 8.70 -6.46
CA ALA A 249 -2.06 9.90 -5.64
C ALA A 249 -2.66 9.70 -4.23
N VAL A 250 -3.80 9.03 -4.12
CA VAL A 250 -4.41 8.67 -2.82
C VAL A 250 -3.50 7.73 -2.04
N ASN A 251 -2.96 6.68 -2.69
CA ASN A 251 -2.00 5.76 -2.07
C ASN A 251 -0.74 6.49 -1.57
N ALA A 252 -0.24 7.49 -2.32
CA ALA A 252 0.89 8.30 -1.87
C ALA A 252 0.55 9.14 -0.63
N VAL A 253 -0.68 9.67 -0.52
CA VAL A 253 -1.17 10.35 0.71
C VAL A 253 -1.22 9.36 1.87
N CYS A 254 -1.74 8.14 1.67
CA CYS A 254 -1.75 7.07 2.65
C CYS A 254 -0.32 6.77 3.15
N ALA A 255 0.61 6.52 2.22
CA ALA A 255 2.02 6.22 2.50
C ALA A 255 2.71 7.34 3.28
N LEU A 256 2.49 8.60 2.87
CA LEU A 256 3.06 9.77 3.53
C LEU A 256 2.47 9.95 4.94
N THR A 257 1.18 9.78 5.10
CA THR A 257 0.51 9.83 6.42
C THR A 257 1.10 8.79 7.35
N GLY A 258 1.26 7.54 6.88
CA GLY A 258 1.89 6.48 7.66
C GLY A 258 3.32 6.79 8.08
N ALA A 259 4.12 7.35 7.16
CA ALA A 259 5.50 7.76 7.44
C ALA A 259 5.56 8.88 8.51
N VAL A 260 4.72 9.91 8.37
CA VAL A 260 4.67 11.04 9.32
C VAL A 260 4.20 10.60 10.70
N VAL A 261 3.15 9.79 10.78
CA VAL A 261 2.66 9.23 12.05
C VAL A 261 3.74 8.40 12.74
N ALA A 262 4.44 7.54 11.99
CA ALA A 262 5.51 6.72 12.54
C ALA A 262 6.70 7.55 13.02
N ALA A 263 7.09 8.57 12.27
CA ALA A 263 8.14 9.50 12.68
C ALA A 263 7.74 10.28 13.94
N ALA A 264 6.48 10.71 14.05
CA ALA A 264 5.95 11.37 15.24
C ALA A 264 5.95 10.43 16.45
N VAL A 265 5.49 9.20 16.32
CA VAL A 265 5.54 8.20 17.40
C VAL A 265 6.98 7.97 17.86
N TYR A 266 7.93 7.86 16.92
CA TYR A 266 9.33 7.71 17.26
C TYR A 266 9.89 8.91 18.05
N ALA A 267 9.51 10.13 17.67
CA ALA A 267 10.03 11.35 18.28
C ALA A 267 9.46 11.63 19.69
N PHE A 268 8.23 11.19 19.98
CA PHE A 268 7.53 11.52 21.23
C PHE A 268 7.42 10.36 22.22
N LEU A 269 7.65 9.13 21.80
CA LEU A 269 7.75 7.95 22.65
C LEU A 269 9.19 7.43 22.77
#